data_c5c5ba03a7e4cb6e215d75830f69ad71
#
_entry.id   c5c5ba03a7e4cb6e215d75830f69ad71
#
_cell.length_a   1.000
_cell.length_b   1.000
_cell.length_c   1.000
_cell.angle_alpha   90.00
_cell.angle_beta   90.00
_cell.angle_gamma   90.00
#
_symmetry.space_group_name_H-M   'P 1'
#
loop_
_entity.id
_entity.type
_entity.pdbx_description
1 polymer ?
#
loop_
_entity_poly.entity_id
_entity_poly.type
_entity_poly.pdbx_seq_one_letter_code
_entity_poly.pdbx_strand_id
1 'polypeptide(L)'
;MITLLRHWLDYGQRASKLKKEKLHSELEQLKNQVSPQFLLNMLSKATELAVVDPRQTSAILVQLGKLLRYQLYDSSREKVFFSADLSFLENFLNLEKMLNPMLCFTITKEGPVNYLLVPPLLFIPFVEYFIYQSERIEKEYYIHLAFRVEKGELLFSCASSVRHRDISKLDNIRRRLELLYETYSLEEVQGDTENRINMHLTLSR
;
A
#
# COMPACT_ATOMS: atom_id res chain seq x y z
N MET A 1 -37.20 12.69 -35.14
CA MET A 1 -36.83 11.41 -34.53
C MET A 1 -35.31 11.22 -34.44
N ILE A 2 -34.52 11.43 -35.50
CA ILE A 2 -33.04 11.24 -35.50
C ILE A 2 -32.31 12.18 -34.55
N THR A 3 -32.74 13.40 -34.37
CA THR A 3 -32.15 14.40 -33.46
C THR A 3 -32.32 14.03 -31.99
N LEU A 4 -33.44 13.47 -31.58
CA LEU A 4 -33.71 13.00 -30.23
C LEU A 4 -32.85 11.77 -29.87
N LEU A 5 -32.69 10.84 -30.80
CA LEU A 5 -31.81 9.68 -30.63
C LEU A 5 -30.33 10.11 -30.48
N ARG A 6 -29.85 11.05 -31.28
CA ARG A 6 -28.50 11.64 -31.11
C ARG A 6 -28.31 12.27 -29.76
N HIS A 7 -29.26 13.06 -29.32
CA HIS A 7 -29.21 13.74 -28.01
C HIS A 7 -29.17 12.72 -26.85
N TRP A 8 -29.93 11.63 -26.97
CA TRP A 8 -29.94 10.54 -26.00
C TRP A 8 -28.60 9.77 -25.96
N LEU A 9 -28.00 9.49 -27.11
CA LEU A 9 -26.69 8.84 -27.22
C LEU A 9 -25.58 9.75 -26.66
N ASP A 10 -25.57 11.03 -27.00
CA ASP A 10 -24.62 12.01 -26.47
C ASP A 10 -24.74 12.16 -24.94
N TYR A 11 -25.95 12.16 -24.42
CA TYR A 11 -26.19 12.22 -22.98
C TYR A 11 -25.68 10.96 -22.27
N GLY A 12 -25.93 9.79 -22.83
CA GLY A 12 -25.42 8.52 -22.30
C GLY A 12 -23.89 8.44 -22.30
N GLN A 13 -23.23 8.90 -23.39
CA GLN A 13 -21.78 8.95 -23.48
C GLN A 13 -21.17 9.94 -22.47
N ARG A 14 -21.75 11.14 -22.32
CA ARG A 14 -21.30 12.11 -21.35
C ARG A 14 -21.46 11.61 -19.90
N ALA A 15 -22.59 10.98 -19.58
CA ALA A 15 -22.84 10.40 -18.28
C ALA A 15 -21.83 9.27 -17.95
N SER A 16 -21.54 8.41 -18.93
CA SER A 16 -20.53 7.35 -18.78
C SER A 16 -19.12 7.92 -18.59
N LYS A 17 -18.75 8.96 -19.34
CA LYS A 17 -17.46 9.64 -19.21
C LYS A 17 -17.30 10.29 -17.83
N LEU A 18 -18.30 11.05 -17.39
CA LEU A 18 -18.30 11.67 -16.07
C LEU A 18 -18.20 10.63 -14.94
N LYS A 19 -18.88 9.50 -15.08
CA LYS A 19 -18.79 8.39 -14.11
C LYS A 19 -17.38 7.81 -14.05
N LYS A 20 -16.72 7.61 -15.18
CA LYS A 20 -15.32 7.13 -15.26
C LYS A 20 -14.34 8.14 -14.64
N GLU A 21 -14.49 9.43 -14.96
CA GLU A 21 -13.67 10.50 -14.39
C GLU A 21 -13.82 10.60 -12.87
N LYS A 22 -15.07 10.48 -12.36
CA LYS A 22 -15.34 10.45 -10.93
C LYS A 22 -14.69 9.25 -10.25
N LEU A 23 -14.82 8.05 -10.81
CA LEU A 23 -14.19 6.83 -10.29
C LEU A 23 -12.66 6.95 -10.29
N HIS A 24 -12.08 7.48 -11.36
CA HIS A 24 -10.64 7.70 -11.44
C HIS A 24 -10.16 8.70 -10.38
N SER A 25 -10.87 9.82 -10.20
CA SER A 25 -10.55 10.79 -9.15
C SER A 25 -10.67 10.20 -7.75
N GLU A 26 -11.68 9.37 -7.49
CA GLU A 26 -11.84 8.68 -6.22
C GLU A 26 -10.69 7.69 -5.96
N LEU A 27 -10.28 6.92 -6.98
CA LEU A 27 -9.13 6.03 -6.88
C LEU A 27 -7.83 6.79 -6.58
N GLU A 28 -7.60 7.92 -7.24
CA GLU A 28 -6.42 8.75 -6.98
C GLU A 28 -6.41 9.31 -5.53
N GLN A 29 -7.57 9.69 -5.00
CA GLN A 29 -7.69 10.11 -3.60
C GLN A 29 -7.45 8.98 -2.60
N LEU A 30 -7.81 7.75 -2.96
CA LEU A 30 -7.61 6.56 -2.13
C LEU A 30 -6.20 5.94 -2.28
N LYS A 31 -5.39 6.41 -3.24
CA LYS A 31 -3.98 6.03 -3.30
C LYS A 31 -3.27 6.61 -2.09
N ASN A 32 -2.83 5.74 -1.21
CA ASN A 32 -2.01 6.16 -0.08
C ASN A 32 -0.65 6.63 -0.61
N GLN A 33 -0.34 7.89 -0.33
CA GLN A 33 1.00 8.43 -0.45
C GLN A 33 1.69 8.26 0.90
N VAL A 34 3.01 8.05 0.89
CA VAL A 34 3.81 8.08 2.12
C VAL A 34 3.47 9.36 2.88
N SER A 35 3.15 9.24 4.16
CA SER A 35 2.67 10.39 4.92
C SER A 35 3.72 11.51 4.97
N PRO A 36 3.33 12.79 4.85
CA PRO A 36 4.25 13.90 5.03
C PRO A 36 4.99 13.86 6.38
N GLN A 37 4.33 13.36 7.42
CA GLN A 37 4.92 13.20 8.74
C GLN A 37 6.07 12.19 8.74
N PHE A 38 5.91 11.05 8.05
CA PHE A 38 7.00 10.09 7.87
C PHE A 38 8.21 10.73 7.17
N LEU A 39 7.97 11.50 6.09
CA LEU A 39 9.05 12.19 5.37
C LEU A 39 9.79 13.18 6.27
N LEU A 40 9.06 13.98 7.05
CA LEU A 40 9.64 14.92 8.02
C LEU A 40 10.45 14.20 9.09
N ASN A 41 9.94 13.11 9.66
CA ASN A 41 10.64 12.30 10.66
C ASN A 41 11.95 11.73 10.09
N MET A 42 11.92 11.22 8.84
CA MET A 42 13.13 10.70 8.17
C MET A 42 14.16 11.80 7.92
N LEU A 43 13.73 12.99 7.47
CA LEU A 43 14.63 14.13 7.26
C LEU A 43 15.23 14.61 8.58
N SER A 44 14.45 14.69 9.65
CA SER A 44 14.94 15.03 10.99
C SER A 44 15.99 14.02 11.46
N LYS A 45 15.72 12.72 11.29
CA LYS A 45 16.68 11.66 11.62
C LYS A 45 17.95 11.74 10.81
N ALA A 46 17.84 12.00 9.51
CA ALA A 46 19.00 12.22 8.66
C ALA A 46 19.84 13.42 9.12
N THR A 47 19.20 14.51 9.56
CA THR A 47 19.88 15.70 10.10
C THR A 47 20.61 15.38 11.39
N GLU A 48 20.00 14.65 12.33
CA GLU A 48 20.64 14.22 13.58
C GLU A 48 21.90 13.37 13.30
N LEU A 49 21.82 12.47 12.33
CA LEU A 49 22.92 11.57 11.98
C LEU A 49 24.01 12.22 11.12
N ALA A 50 23.76 13.38 10.51
CA ALA A 50 24.67 13.97 9.52
C ALA A 50 26.09 14.22 10.05
N VAL A 51 26.21 14.54 11.34
CA VAL A 51 27.51 14.78 11.98
C VAL A 51 28.10 13.51 12.59
N VAL A 52 27.23 12.61 13.09
CA VAL A 52 27.65 11.41 13.85
C VAL A 52 27.96 10.24 12.90
N ASP A 53 27.10 10.01 11.92
CA ASP A 53 27.22 8.94 10.91
C ASP A 53 26.82 9.44 9.51
N PRO A 54 27.72 10.11 8.78
CA PRO A 54 27.44 10.59 7.43
C PRO A 54 27.12 9.48 6.42
N ARG A 55 27.61 8.24 6.64
CA ARG A 55 27.32 7.10 5.75
C ARG A 55 25.88 6.66 5.90
N GLN A 56 25.40 6.52 7.13
CA GLN A 56 23.99 6.18 7.40
C GLN A 56 23.07 7.31 6.91
N THR A 57 23.43 8.56 7.10
CA THR A 57 22.70 9.72 6.55
C THR A 57 22.53 9.61 5.04
N SER A 58 23.63 9.36 4.31
CA SER A 58 23.60 9.19 2.87
C SER A 58 22.67 8.01 2.46
N ALA A 59 22.75 6.89 3.17
CA ALA A 59 21.89 5.73 2.92
C ALA A 59 20.40 6.06 3.08
N ILE A 60 20.03 6.78 4.15
CA ILE A 60 18.65 7.25 4.39
C ILE A 60 18.17 8.11 3.23
N LEU A 61 18.95 9.12 2.84
CA LEU A 61 18.57 10.05 1.77
C LEU A 61 18.41 9.34 0.42
N VAL A 62 19.29 8.37 0.10
CA VAL A 62 19.17 7.57 -1.13
C VAL A 62 17.90 6.71 -1.10
N GLN A 63 17.59 6.06 0.02
CA GLN A 63 16.37 5.23 0.15
C GLN A 63 15.12 6.10 0.08
N LEU A 64 15.12 7.26 0.74
CA LEU A 64 14.04 8.23 0.68
C LEU A 64 13.81 8.73 -0.76
N GLY A 65 14.90 9.02 -1.48
CA GLY A 65 14.83 9.37 -2.91
C GLY A 65 14.20 8.27 -3.77
N LYS A 66 14.48 6.99 -3.49
CA LYS A 66 13.83 5.85 -4.18
C LYS A 66 12.34 5.79 -3.91
N LEU A 67 11.91 6.00 -2.65
CA LEU A 67 10.48 6.05 -2.30
C LEU A 67 9.75 7.17 -3.03
N LEU A 68 10.30 8.38 -2.98
CA LEU A 68 9.73 9.56 -3.65
C LEU A 68 9.66 9.36 -5.16
N ARG A 69 10.70 8.78 -5.77
CA ARG A 69 10.69 8.47 -7.21
C ARG A 69 9.56 7.50 -7.56
N TYR A 70 9.38 6.42 -6.79
CA TYR A 70 8.29 5.48 -7.02
C TYR A 70 6.93 6.18 -6.90
N GLN A 71 6.74 7.01 -5.87
CA GLN A 71 5.51 7.75 -5.70
C GLN A 71 5.20 8.73 -6.82
N LEU A 72 6.21 9.39 -7.37
CA LEU A 72 6.00 10.41 -8.42
C LEU A 72 5.78 9.79 -9.80
N TYR A 73 6.46 8.68 -10.11
CA TYR A 73 6.49 8.14 -11.47
C TYR A 73 5.72 6.81 -11.61
N ASP A 74 5.97 5.86 -10.72
CA ASP A 74 5.40 4.52 -10.85
C ASP A 74 3.95 4.47 -10.33
N SER A 75 3.64 5.22 -9.27
CA SER A 75 2.29 5.26 -8.71
C SER A 75 1.25 5.91 -9.64
N SER A 76 1.68 6.70 -10.63
CA SER A 76 0.78 7.30 -11.63
C SER A 76 0.28 6.29 -12.69
N ARG A 77 0.90 5.11 -12.78
CA ARG A 77 0.51 4.05 -13.70
C ARG A 77 -0.73 3.31 -13.20
N GLU A 78 -1.48 2.71 -14.12
CA GLU A 78 -2.62 1.86 -13.77
C GLU A 78 -2.16 0.57 -13.07
N LYS A 79 -1.11 -0.06 -13.59
CA LYS A 79 -0.50 -1.27 -13.03
C LYS A 79 1.03 -1.19 -13.07
N VAL A 80 1.67 -1.81 -12.11
CA VAL A 80 3.13 -1.96 -12.01
C VAL A 80 3.48 -3.43 -11.78
N PHE A 81 4.73 -3.81 -12.04
CA PHE A 81 5.20 -5.13 -11.63
C PHE A 81 5.17 -5.24 -10.10
N PHE A 82 4.70 -6.37 -9.61
CA PHE A 82 4.70 -6.67 -8.17
C PHE A 82 6.09 -6.47 -7.53
N SER A 83 7.16 -6.83 -8.25
CA SER A 83 8.53 -6.63 -7.77
C SER A 83 8.87 -5.17 -7.50
N ALA A 84 8.30 -4.23 -8.25
CA ALA A 84 8.50 -2.80 -8.02
C ALA A 84 7.73 -2.31 -6.78
N ASP A 85 6.47 -2.74 -6.61
CA ASP A 85 5.65 -2.41 -5.43
C ASP A 85 6.25 -3.04 -4.17
N LEU A 86 6.76 -4.28 -4.27
CA LEU A 86 7.45 -4.94 -3.18
C LEU A 86 8.76 -4.23 -2.79
N SER A 87 9.56 -3.80 -3.77
CA SER A 87 10.79 -3.03 -3.48
C SER A 87 10.48 -1.69 -2.78
N PHE A 88 9.38 -1.05 -3.15
CA PHE A 88 8.88 0.12 -2.44
C PHE A 88 8.54 -0.21 -0.98
N LEU A 89 7.80 -1.30 -0.76
CA LEU A 89 7.38 -1.76 0.56
C LEU A 89 8.56 -2.14 1.46
N GLU A 90 9.55 -2.86 0.91
CA GLU A 90 10.81 -3.20 1.59
C GLU A 90 11.60 -1.94 1.99
N ASN A 91 11.73 -0.96 1.08
CA ASN A 91 12.38 0.30 1.37
C ASN A 91 11.67 1.09 2.48
N PHE A 92 10.33 1.13 2.44
CA PHE A 92 9.51 1.79 3.45
C PHE A 92 9.72 1.16 4.82
N LEU A 93 9.62 -0.17 4.93
CA LEU A 93 9.81 -0.90 6.19
C LEU A 93 11.24 -0.76 6.75
N ASN A 94 12.25 -0.73 5.88
CA ASN A 94 13.63 -0.49 6.30
C ASN A 94 13.81 0.91 6.89
N LEU A 95 13.22 1.93 6.29
CA LEU A 95 13.26 3.30 6.82
C LEU A 95 12.46 3.41 8.12
N GLU A 96 11.27 2.78 8.21
CA GLU A 96 10.50 2.73 9.45
C GLU A 96 11.27 2.06 10.59
N LYS A 97 12.00 0.98 10.31
CA LYS A 97 12.86 0.33 11.28
C LYS A 97 14.00 1.23 11.79
N MET A 98 14.47 2.18 10.96
CA MET A 98 15.47 3.17 11.41
C MET A 98 14.85 4.21 12.35
N LEU A 99 13.58 4.57 12.17
CA LEU A 99 12.83 5.44 13.09
C LEU A 99 12.45 4.70 14.36
N ASN A 100 12.02 3.46 14.20
CA ASN A 100 11.57 2.61 15.30
C ASN A 100 12.36 1.29 15.33
N PRO A 101 13.47 1.23 16.09
CA PRO A 101 14.30 0.03 16.18
C PRO A 101 13.58 -1.20 16.75
N MET A 102 12.44 -1.00 17.43
CA MET A 102 11.62 -2.10 17.98
C MET A 102 10.83 -2.85 16.90
N LEU A 103 10.76 -2.33 15.68
CA LEU A 103 10.12 -2.99 14.55
C LEU A 103 11.00 -4.14 14.02
N CYS A 104 10.46 -5.36 14.03
CA CYS A 104 10.95 -6.48 13.27
C CYS A 104 9.99 -6.77 12.12
N PHE A 105 10.48 -7.00 10.90
CA PHE A 105 9.62 -7.39 9.81
C PHE A 105 10.19 -8.54 8.98
N THR A 106 9.30 -9.31 8.38
CA THR A 106 9.63 -10.38 7.45
C THR A 106 8.69 -10.36 6.25
N ILE A 107 9.23 -10.70 5.07
CA ILE A 107 8.45 -10.80 3.84
C ILE A 107 8.71 -12.17 3.21
N THR A 108 7.64 -12.94 3.01
CA THR A 108 7.68 -14.25 2.38
C THR A 108 6.94 -14.24 1.06
N LYS A 109 7.44 -15.01 0.09
CA LYS A 109 6.91 -15.08 -1.27
C LYS A 109 6.81 -16.52 -1.71
N GLU A 110 5.66 -16.91 -2.26
CA GLU A 110 5.43 -18.26 -2.81
C GLU A 110 4.76 -18.15 -4.19
N GLY A 111 5.24 -18.97 -5.12
CA GLY A 111 4.75 -18.99 -6.50
C GLY A 111 5.35 -17.91 -7.40
N PRO A 112 4.80 -17.69 -8.62
CA PRO A 112 5.36 -16.81 -9.65
C PRO A 112 5.02 -15.33 -9.45
N VAL A 113 5.22 -14.81 -8.24
CA VAL A 113 4.82 -13.44 -7.84
C VAL A 113 5.53 -12.32 -8.64
N ASN A 114 6.74 -12.56 -9.13
CA ASN A 114 7.57 -11.51 -9.76
C ASN A 114 7.00 -10.97 -11.07
N TYR A 115 6.21 -11.76 -11.79
CA TYR A 115 5.61 -11.40 -13.09
C TYR A 115 4.19 -10.85 -12.97
N LEU A 116 3.70 -10.75 -11.74
CA LEU A 116 2.37 -10.24 -11.46
C LEU A 116 2.32 -8.72 -11.68
N LEU A 117 1.26 -8.25 -12.34
CA LEU A 117 0.93 -6.84 -12.43
C LEU A 117 -0.12 -6.50 -11.38
N VAL A 118 0.17 -5.51 -10.55
CA VAL A 118 -0.71 -5.04 -9.46
C VAL A 118 -0.93 -3.52 -9.58
N PRO A 119 -2.03 -2.98 -9.07
CA PRO A 119 -2.15 -1.55 -8.86
C PRO A 119 -1.04 -1.06 -7.94
N PRO A 120 -0.38 0.07 -8.25
CA PRO A 120 0.70 0.59 -7.43
C PRO A 120 0.22 0.95 -6.02
N LEU A 121 1.10 0.82 -5.02
CA LEU A 121 0.80 1.12 -3.62
C LEU A 121 -0.38 0.32 -3.06
N LEU A 122 -0.55 -0.94 -3.52
CA LEU A 122 -1.67 -1.78 -3.09
C LEU A 122 -1.51 -2.25 -1.65
N PHE A 123 -0.29 -2.57 -1.24
CA PHE A 123 0.00 -3.26 0.03
C PHE A 123 0.42 -2.32 1.16
N ILE A 124 0.87 -1.10 0.84
CA ILE A 124 1.35 -0.15 1.85
C ILE A 124 0.28 0.21 2.90
N PRO A 125 -1.03 0.34 2.59
CA PRO A 125 -2.04 0.66 3.58
C PRO A 125 -2.16 -0.37 4.71
N PHE A 126 -1.89 -1.65 4.41
CA PHE A 126 -1.92 -2.72 5.42
C PHE A 126 -0.75 -2.62 6.39
N VAL A 127 0.41 -2.21 5.90
CA VAL A 127 1.60 -1.99 6.73
C VAL A 127 1.43 -0.77 7.61
N GLU A 128 1.00 0.36 7.02
CA GLU A 128 0.71 1.59 7.76
C GLU A 128 -0.35 1.37 8.83
N TYR A 129 -1.35 0.53 8.54
CA TYR A 129 -2.37 0.16 9.51
C TYR A 129 -1.78 -0.36 10.82
N PHE A 130 -0.76 -1.22 10.78
CA PHE A 130 -0.08 -1.73 11.97
C PHE A 130 0.96 -0.77 12.53
N ILE A 131 1.71 -0.05 11.70
CA ILE A 131 2.75 0.90 12.14
C ILE A 131 2.16 2.04 12.96
N TYR A 132 1.07 2.67 12.51
CA TYR A 132 0.43 3.75 13.27
C TYR A 132 -0.07 3.36 14.65
N GLN A 133 -0.33 2.08 14.88
CA GLN A 133 -0.73 1.58 16.18
C GLN A 133 0.46 1.30 17.10
N SER A 134 1.65 1.15 16.53
CA SER A 134 2.86 0.83 17.27
C SER A 134 3.57 2.04 17.87
N GLU A 135 3.19 3.27 17.51
CA GLU A 135 3.83 4.51 18.00
C GLU A 135 3.89 4.65 19.54
N ARG A 136 3.09 3.86 20.27
CA ARG A 136 3.04 3.81 21.74
C ARG A 136 3.61 2.53 22.33
N ILE A 137 4.25 1.68 21.52
CA ILE A 137 4.76 0.39 21.95
C ILE A 137 6.25 0.51 22.25
N GLU A 138 6.60 0.36 23.52
CA GLU A 138 8.00 0.35 24.02
C GLU A 138 8.65 -1.04 23.96
N LYS A 139 7.97 -2.04 23.38
CA LYS A 139 8.44 -3.42 23.25
C LYS A 139 8.66 -3.77 21.80
N GLU A 140 9.50 -4.76 21.54
CA GLU A 140 9.64 -5.35 20.21
C GLU A 140 8.29 -5.84 19.69
N TYR A 141 7.99 -5.50 18.43
CA TYR A 141 6.83 -5.96 17.71
C TYR A 141 7.22 -6.36 16.29
N TYR A 142 6.44 -7.25 15.71
CA TYR A 142 6.70 -7.71 14.35
C TYR A 142 5.57 -7.40 13.39
N ILE A 143 5.96 -7.29 12.11
CA ILE A 143 5.05 -7.28 10.97
C ILE A 143 5.53 -8.38 10.02
N HIS A 144 4.66 -9.32 9.71
CA HIS A 144 4.92 -10.38 8.75
C HIS A 144 4.03 -10.23 7.53
N LEU A 145 4.65 -10.13 6.35
CA LEU A 145 3.96 -10.05 5.07
C LEU A 145 4.18 -11.36 4.32
N ALA A 146 3.09 -12.01 3.93
CA ALA A 146 3.13 -13.21 3.12
C ALA A 146 2.37 -13.01 1.82
N PHE A 147 3.00 -13.36 0.71
CA PHE A 147 2.44 -13.31 -0.63
C PHE A 147 2.50 -14.68 -1.26
N ARG A 148 1.36 -15.18 -1.71
CA ARG A 148 1.27 -16.44 -2.44
C ARG A 148 0.47 -16.24 -3.72
N VAL A 149 1.00 -16.72 -4.84
CA VAL A 149 0.27 -16.75 -6.11
C VAL A 149 0.05 -18.19 -6.52
N GLU A 150 -1.22 -18.56 -6.60
CA GLU A 150 -1.65 -19.91 -6.98
C GLU A 150 -2.88 -19.82 -7.89
N LYS A 151 -2.89 -20.57 -8.99
CA LYS A 151 -4.05 -20.74 -9.90
C LYS A 151 -4.70 -19.44 -10.41
N GLY A 152 -3.92 -18.37 -10.57
CA GLY A 152 -4.44 -17.07 -11.01
C GLY A 152 -5.02 -16.22 -9.89
N GLU A 153 -4.75 -16.57 -8.65
CA GLU A 153 -5.16 -15.84 -7.46
C GLU A 153 -3.96 -15.35 -6.67
N LEU A 154 -4.08 -14.18 -6.06
CA LEU A 154 -3.12 -13.62 -5.12
C LEU A 154 -3.69 -13.70 -3.72
N LEU A 155 -3.03 -14.43 -2.87
CA LEU A 155 -3.27 -14.50 -1.44
C LEU A 155 -2.22 -13.63 -0.75
N PHE A 156 -2.68 -12.64 -0.02
CA PHE A 156 -1.84 -11.76 0.77
C PHE A 156 -2.26 -11.82 2.23
N SER A 157 -1.28 -11.88 3.12
CA SER A 157 -1.50 -11.81 4.55
C SER A 157 -0.54 -10.80 5.17
N CYS A 158 -1.07 -9.92 6.00
CA CYS A 158 -0.31 -9.01 6.85
C CYS A 158 -0.63 -9.33 8.30
N ALA A 159 0.36 -9.81 9.05
CA ALA A 159 0.20 -10.18 10.44
C ALA A 159 1.11 -9.35 11.34
N SER A 160 0.65 -9.02 12.54
CA SER A 160 1.42 -8.25 13.51
C SER A 160 1.08 -8.63 14.95
N SER A 161 2.06 -8.54 15.84
CA SER A 161 1.86 -8.64 17.29
C SER A 161 1.19 -7.39 17.90
N VAL A 162 1.02 -6.33 17.13
CA VAL A 162 0.35 -5.09 17.56
C VAL A 162 -1.14 -5.29 17.62
N ARG A 163 -1.77 -5.03 18.78
CA ARG A 163 -3.23 -5.07 18.91
C ARG A 163 -3.86 -3.81 18.34
N HIS A 164 -4.87 -4.00 17.52
CA HIS A 164 -5.58 -2.93 16.83
C HIS A 164 -6.93 -2.63 17.50
N ARG A 165 -7.34 -1.34 17.50
CA ARG A 165 -8.63 -0.89 18.03
C ARG A 165 -9.46 -0.06 17.05
N ASP A 166 -8.86 0.43 15.96
CA ASP A 166 -9.53 1.34 15.03
C ASP A 166 -9.78 0.68 13.67
N ILE A 167 -11.01 0.25 13.45
CA ILE A 167 -11.46 -0.43 12.22
C ILE A 167 -11.65 0.55 11.05
N SER A 168 -11.83 1.85 11.33
CA SER A 168 -12.19 2.85 10.31
C SER A 168 -11.16 2.99 9.17
N LYS A 169 -9.89 2.71 9.43
CA LYS A 169 -8.83 2.76 8.42
C LYS A 169 -8.95 1.65 7.37
N LEU A 170 -9.57 0.51 7.70
CA LEU A 170 -9.82 -0.57 6.75
C LEU A 170 -10.91 -0.22 5.72
N ASP A 171 -11.80 0.72 6.03
CA ASP A 171 -12.88 1.12 5.12
C ASP A 171 -12.31 1.75 3.83
N ASN A 172 -11.26 2.55 3.93
CA ASN A 172 -10.57 3.11 2.77
C ASN A 172 -9.92 2.02 1.91
N ILE A 173 -9.34 1.00 2.56
CA ILE A 173 -8.75 -0.16 1.87
C ILE A 173 -9.85 -0.95 1.16
N ARG A 174 -10.97 -1.25 1.84
CA ARG A 174 -12.14 -1.93 1.25
C ARG A 174 -12.66 -1.16 0.05
N ARG A 175 -12.89 0.14 0.21
CA ARG A 175 -13.39 0.99 -0.86
C ARG A 175 -12.47 0.99 -2.08
N ARG A 176 -11.16 1.02 -1.86
CA ARG A 176 -10.18 0.94 -2.94
C ARG A 176 -10.23 -0.42 -3.65
N LEU A 177 -10.34 -1.52 -2.91
CA LEU A 177 -10.45 -2.88 -3.49
C LEU A 177 -11.74 -3.05 -4.29
N GLU A 178 -12.89 -2.54 -3.81
CA GLU A 178 -14.17 -2.52 -4.55
C GLU A 178 -14.07 -1.82 -5.91
N LEU A 179 -13.26 -0.76 -5.99
CA LEU A 179 -13.07 -0.01 -7.23
C LEU A 179 -12.10 -0.69 -8.21
N LEU A 180 -11.18 -1.51 -7.69
CA LEU A 180 -10.11 -2.13 -8.48
C LEU A 180 -10.43 -3.56 -8.92
N TYR A 181 -11.23 -4.29 -8.16
CA TYR A 181 -11.47 -5.72 -8.35
C TYR A 181 -12.95 -6.06 -8.30
N GLU A 182 -13.40 -6.88 -9.25
CA GLU A 182 -14.77 -7.41 -9.25
C GLU A 182 -14.95 -8.48 -8.18
N THR A 183 -13.89 -9.24 -7.90
CA THR A 183 -13.90 -10.32 -6.91
C THR A 183 -12.70 -10.20 -6.00
N TYR A 184 -12.96 -9.97 -4.72
CA TYR A 184 -11.96 -9.95 -3.65
C TYR A 184 -12.57 -10.41 -2.33
N SER A 185 -11.74 -10.86 -1.41
CA SER A 185 -12.12 -10.98 0.00
C SER A 185 -11.09 -10.25 0.87
N LEU A 186 -11.56 -9.68 1.96
CA LEU A 186 -10.73 -9.02 2.97
C LEU A 186 -11.26 -9.39 4.35
N GLU A 187 -10.46 -10.12 5.10
CA GLU A 187 -10.79 -10.63 6.41
C GLU A 187 -9.79 -10.14 7.45
N GLU A 188 -10.31 -9.69 8.59
CA GLU A 188 -9.51 -9.38 9.76
C GLU A 188 -9.70 -10.49 10.79
N VAL A 189 -8.59 -11.06 11.23
CA VAL A 189 -8.55 -12.09 12.26
C VAL A 189 -7.82 -11.52 13.48
N GLN A 190 -8.55 -11.36 14.56
CA GLN A 190 -8.00 -10.92 15.85
C GLN A 190 -7.71 -12.14 16.72
N GLY A 191 -6.44 -12.34 17.03
CA GLY A 191 -5.98 -13.40 17.92
C GLY A 191 -5.46 -12.85 19.26
N ASP A 192 -5.18 -13.75 20.21
CA ASP A 192 -4.63 -13.37 21.52
C ASP A 192 -3.22 -12.81 21.45
N THR A 193 -2.42 -13.28 20.51
CA THR A 193 -1.00 -12.92 20.36
C THR A 193 -0.68 -12.22 19.06
N GLU A 194 -1.53 -12.34 18.05
CA GLU A 194 -1.32 -11.84 16.69
C GLU A 194 -2.62 -11.37 16.10
N ASN A 195 -2.60 -10.23 15.43
CA ASN A 195 -3.67 -9.76 14.56
C ASN A 195 -3.25 -9.90 13.11
N ARG A 196 -4.17 -10.33 12.26
CA ARG A 196 -3.89 -10.64 10.87
C ARG A 196 -4.97 -10.08 9.96
N ILE A 197 -4.55 -9.52 8.83
CA ILE A 197 -5.43 -9.14 7.73
C ILE A 197 -5.10 -10.06 6.56
N ASN A 198 -6.08 -10.79 6.07
CA ASN A 198 -5.98 -11.63 4.89
C ASN A 198 -6.73 -10.98 3.74
N MET A 199 -6.09 -10.90 2.59
CA MET A 199 -6.67 -10.41 1.35
C MET A 199 -6.51 -11.49 0.28
N HIS A 200 -7.60 -11.76 -0.43
CA HIS A 200 -7.62 -12.68 -1.55
C HIS A 200 -8.13 -11.94 -2.79
N LEU A 201 -7.36 -11.98 -3.86
CA LEU A 201 -7.67 -11.29 -5.12
C LEU A 201 -7.67 -12.29 -6.27
N THR A 202 -8.72 -12.26 -7.08
CA THR A 202 -8.71 -12.94 -8.38
C THR A 202 -8.00 -12.05 -9.39
N LEU A 203 -6.92 -12.58 -9.97
CA LEU A 203 -6.11 -11.86 -10.94
C LEU A 203 -6.80 -11.96 -12.31
N SER A 204 -7.32 -10.85 -12.80
CA SER A 204 -7.80 -10.78 -14.20
C SER A 204 -6.60 -10.97 -15.14
N ARG A 205 -6.75 -11.89 -16.09
CA ARG A 205 -5.79 -12.15 -17.16
C ARG A 205 -5.60 -10.95 -18.07
#